data_193f1fb28d645f6cb3229291c7be575e
#
_entry.id   193f1fb28d645f6cb3229291c7be575e
#
_cell.length_a   1.000
_cell.length_b   1.000
_cell.length_c   1.000
_cell.angle_alpha   90.00
_cell.angle_beta   90.00
_cell.angle_gamma   90.00
#
_symmetry.space_group_name_H-M   'P 1'
#
loop_
_entity.id
_entity.type
_entity.pdbx_description
1 polymer ?
#
loop_
_entity_poly.entity_id
_entity_poly.type
_entity_poly.pdbx_seq_one_letter_code
_entity_poly.pdbx_strand_id
1 'polypeptide(L)'
;MSTMKLFLIACVICLAQINAFAPMTNKPAFARSQIKTERYNILDVMGSVMKNFGKKARASHILIGPGNWDSEEEARERLIRLKEEIGNDPEKFAEAAASISSCASKTKGGDLGEFGPGMMVRDFDKVCFDEEVGVVHGPISTQFGEHLILITERSGE
;
A
#
# COMPACT_ATOMS: atom_id res chain seq x y z
N MET A 1 -15.42 60.48 34.84
CA MET A 1 -15.03 59.21 35.52
C MET A 1 -15.50 58.01 34.72
N SER A 2 -15.14 57.89 33.45
CA SER A 2 -15.59 56.71 32.62
C SER A 2 -14.59 56.16 31.63
N THR A 3 -13.41 56.76 31.50
CA THR A 3 -12.42 56.32 30.48
C THR A 3 -11.30 55.40 31.03
N MET A 4 -11.23 55.30 32.40
CA MET A 4 -10.15 54.50 33.01
C MET A 4 -10.51 53.03 33.25
N LYS A 5 -11.79 52.64 33.13
CA LYS A 5 -12.24 51.25 33.26
C LYS A 5 -12.17 50.45 31.98
N LEU A 6 -12.08 51.11 30.80
CA LEU A 6 -12.01 50.42 29.52
C LEU A 6 -10.60 49.94 29.18
N PHE A 7 -9.58 50.57 29.74
CA PHE A 7 -8.17 50.16 29.48
C PHE A 7 -7.72 48.93 30.28
N LEU A 8 -8.38 48.64 31.40
CA LEU A 8 -8.04 47.47 32.23
C LEU A 8 -8.61 46.14 31.67
N ILE A 9 -9.69 46.22 30.90
CA ILE A 9 -10.30 45.03 30.29
C ILE A 9 -9.54 44.58 29.03
N ALA A 10 -8.94 45.52 28.29
CA ALA A 10 -8.13 45.20 27.10
C ALA A 10 -6.79 44.53 27.43
N CYS A 11 -6.23 44.76 28.63
CA CYS A 11 -4.94 44.21 29.03
C CYS A 11 -5.05 42.77 29.55
N VAL A 12 -6.24 42.35 30.05
CA VAL A 12 -6.45 40.97 30.53
C VAL A 12 -6.72 39.99 29.39
N ILE A 13 -7.23 40.47 28.26
CA ILE A 13 -7.47 39.64 27.09
C ILE A 13 -6.19 39.39 26.29
N CYS A 14 -5.19 40.27 26.38
CA CYS A 14 -3.92 40.11 25.68
C CYS A 14 -2.94 39.15 26.36
N LEU A 15 -3.15 38.80 27.64
CA LEU A 15 -2.30 37.86 28.40
C LEU A 15 -2.75 36.39 28.29
N ALA A 16 -3.88 36.13 27.65
CA ALA A 16 -4.39 34.75 27.49
C ALA A 16 -4.04 34.08 26.17
N GLN A 17 -3.25 34.71 25.29
CA GLN A 17 -2.92 34.19 23.97
C GLN A 17 -1.48 33.71 23.78
N ILE A 18 -0.69 33.61 24.84
CA ILE A 18 0.72 33.18 24.70
C ILE A 18 0.97 31.73 25.18
N ASN A 19 -0.06 30.90 25.28
CA ASN A 19 0.11 29.48 25.67
C ASN A 19 -0.55 28.48 24.69
N ALA A 20 -0.49 28.74 23.40
CA ALA A 20 -0.74 27.74 22.41
C ALA A 20 0.54 27.41 21.62
N PHE A 21 1.66 27.21 22.33
CA PHE A 21 2.72 26.37 21.82
C PHE A 21 2.21 24.94 21.98
N ALA A 22 1.49 24.46 20.97
CA ALA A 22 1.13 23.07 20.86
C ALA A 22 2.45 22.28 20.93
N PRO A 23 2.61 21.32 21.85
CA PRO A 23 3.76 20.45 21.78
C PRO A 23 3.73 19.79 20.41
N MET A 24 4.85 19.85 19.68
CA MET A 24 5.07 18.96 18.56
C MET A 24 4.78 17.58 19.09
N THR A 25 3.63 17.03 18.72
CA THR A 25 3.36 15.63 18.96
C THR A 25 4.43 14.90 18.18
N ASN A 26 5.43 14.39 18.90
CA ASN A 26 6.26 13.31 18.41
C ASN A 26 5.28 12.33 17.73
N LYS A 27 5.31 12.29 16.40
CA LYS A 27 4.63 11.21 15.70
C LYS A 27 5.12 9.95 16.41
N PRO A 28 4.24 9.12 16.94
CA PRO A 28 4.70 7.91 17.58
C PRO A 28 5.60 7.21 16.57
N ALA A 29 6.83 6.94 16.98
CA ALA A 29 7.72 6.08 16.21
C ALA A 29 6.84 4.93 15.73
N PHE A 30 6.77 4.77 14.42
CA PHE A 30 6.10 3.70 13.69
C PHE A 30 5.95 2.49 14.61
N ALA A 31 4.73 2.30 15.14
CA ALA A 31 4.42 1.12 15.91
C ALA A 31 4.79 -0.03 14.97
N ARG A 32 5.89 -0.70 15.28
CA ARG A 32 6.40 -1.84 14.57
C ARG A 32 5.22 -2.77 14.41
N SER A 33 4.56 -2.66 13.26
CA SER A 33 3.47 -3.52 12.87
C SER A 33 3.96 -4.91 13.25
N GLN A 34 3.21 -5.58 14.11
CA GLN A 34 3.48 -6.95 14.50
C GLN A 34 3.53 -7.71 13.19
N ILE A 35 4.74 -7.85 12.63
CA ILE A 35 4.95 -8.75 11.50
C ILE A 35 4.43 -10.07 12.04
N LYS A 36 3.23 -10.42 11.62
CA LYS A 36 2.64 -11.72 11.88
C LYS A 36 3.59 -12.69 11.21
N THR A 37 4.58 -13.12 11.94
CA THR A 37 5.52 -14.16 11.53
C THR A 37 4.70 -15.44 11.55
N GLU A 38 3.80 -15.58 10.59
CA GLU A 38 3.20 -16.86 10.29
C GLU A 38 4.38 -17.77 10.03
N ARG A 39 4.52 -18.80 10.85
CA ARG A 39 5.54 -19.84 10.64
C ARG A 39 5.19 -20.52 9.33
N TYR A 40 5.78 -20.00 8.25
CA TYR A 40 5.63 -20.60 6.95
C TYR A 40 6.19 -22.01 7.01
N ASN A 41 5.29 -22.99 6.87
CA ASN A 41 5.70 -24.37 6.71
C ASN A 41 6.47 -24.46 5.39
N ILE A 42 7.73 -24.82 5.47
CA ILE A 42 8.58 -24.98 4.27
C ILE A 42 7.94 -25.95 3.25
N LEU A 43 7.14 -26.89 3.76
CA LEU A 43 6.39 -27.85 2.94
C LEU A 43 5.31 -27.18 2.10
N ASP A 44 4.63 -26.14 2.61
CA ASP A 44 3.62 -25.39 1.88
C ASP A 44 4.24 -24.55 0.75
N VAL A 45 5.41 -23.95 1.03
CA VAL A 45 6.16 -23.19 0.02
C VAL A 45 6.67 -24.14 -1.08
N MET A 46 7.25 -25.26 -0.71
CA MET A 46 7.72 -26.25 -1.66
C MET A 46 6.55 -26.85 -2.47
N GLY A 47 5.41 -27.10 -1.83
CA GLY A 47 4.22 -27.60 -2.49
C GLY A 47 3.70 -26.65 -3.56
N SER A 48 3.62 -25.34 -3.27
CA SER A 48 3.21 -24.32 -4.23
C SER A 48 4.18 -24.22 -5.41
N VAL A 49 5.49 -24.18 -5.12
CA VAL A 49 6.51 -24.14 -6.18
C VAL A 49 6.46 -25.39 -7.06
N MET A 50 6.30 -26.58 -6.47
CA MET A 50 6.21 -27.83 -7.25
C MET A 50 4.94 -27.92 -8.08
N LYS A 51 3.79 -27.50 -7.55
CA LYS A 51 2.51 -27.44 -8.28
C LYS A 51 2.61 -26.58 -9.54
N ASN A 52 3.35 -25.49 -9.44
CA ASN A 52 3.48 -24.50 -10.50
C ASN A 52 4.84 -24.59 -11.23
N PHE A 53 5.57 -25.70 -11.03
CA PHE A 53 6.88 -25.88 -11.66
C PHE A 53 6.77 -25.85 -13.19
N GLY A 54 7.61 -25.05 -13.83
CA GLY A 54 7.62 -24.86 -15.28
C GLY A 54 6.64 -23.79 -15.79
N LYS A 55 5.73 -23.30 -14.95
CA LYS A 55 4.88 -22.16 -15.31
C LYS A 55 5.66 -20.87 -15.24
N LYS A 56 5.20 -19.89 -16.01
CA LYS A 56 5.67 -18.51 -15.95
C LYS A 56 4.48 -17.57 -15.90
N ALA A 57 4.59 -16.51 -15.14
CA ALA A 57 3.59 -15.46 -15.06
C ALA A 57 4.20 -14.11 -15.43
N ARG A 58 3.40 -13.25 -16.02
CA ARG A 58 3.67 -11.83 -16.19
C ARG A 58 2.60 -11.06 -15.48
N ALA A 59 3.01 -10.11 -14.65
CA ALA A 59 2.08 -9.31 -13.87
C ALA A 59 2.54 -7.86 -13.74
N SER A 60 1.58 -6.96 -13.64
CA SER A 60 1.78 -5.58 -13.21
C SER A 60 1.29 -5.42 -11.77
N HIS A 61 1.91 -4.52 -11.01
CA HIS A 61 1.47 -4.24 -9.66
C HIS A 61 1.48 -2.76 -9.29
N ILE A 62 0.61 -2.40 -8.37
CA ILE A 62 0.60 -1.11 -7.68
C ILE A 62 0.94 -1.40 -6.23
N LEU A 63 2.04 -0.84 -5.76
CA LEU A 63 2.47 -0.94 -4.37
C LEU A 63 2.25 0.40 -3.68
N ILE A 64 1.56 0.37 -2.57
CA ILE A 64 1.58 1.45 -1.63
C ILE A 64 2.43 0.99 -0.43
N GLY A 65 3.69 1.48 -0.32
CA GLY A 65 4.68 1.10 0.69
C GLY A 65 4.64 1.98 1.95
N PRO A 66 5.25 1.56 3.06
CA PRO A 66 5.32 2.31 4.31
C PRO A 66 5.86 3.73 4.09
N GLY A 67 5.18 4.73 4.65
CA GLY A 67 5.56 6.15 4.53
C GLY A 67 4.74 6.96 3.53
N ASN A 68 3.91 6.31 2.70
CA ASN A 68 3.01 6.99 1.77
C ASN A 68 1.55 7.06 2.25
N TRP A 69 1.29 6.67 3.48
CA TRP A 69 0.00 6.74 4.17
C TRP A 69 0.17 6.85 5.67
N ASP A 70 -0.90 7.19 6.36
CA ASP A 70 -0.92 7.31 7.82
C ASP A 70 -1.22 5.97 8.51
N SER A 71 -1.89 5.02 7.83
CA SER A 71 -2.16 3.66 8.33
C SER A 71 -2.29 2.61 7.21
N GLU A 72 -2.09 1.33 7.54
CA GLU A 72 -2.29 0.21 6.60
C GLU A 72 -3.76 0.13 6.13
N GLU A 73 -4.71 0.43 7.02
CA GLU A 73 -6.14 0.47 6.72
C GLU A 73 -6.45 1.53 5.66
N GLU A 74 -5.88 2.72 5.79
CA GLU A 74 -6.07 3.80 4.81
C GLU A 74 -5.54 3.41 3.42
N ALA A 75 -4.35 2.81 3.39
CA ALA A 75 -3.76 2.30 2.17
C ALA A 75 -4.66 1.25 1.49
N ARG A 76 -5.16 0.32 2.29
CA ARG A 76 -6.05 -0.75 1.84
C ARG A 76 -7.36 -0.21 1.29
N GLU A 77 -8.02 0.72 2.01
CA GLU A 77 -9.23 1.37 1.54
C GLU A 77 -9.01 2.15 0.23
N ARG A 78 -7.88 2.85 0.13
CA ARG A 78 -7.51 3.57 -1.10
C ARG A 78 -7.35 2.62 -2.27
N LEU A 79 -6.71 1.47 -2.07
CA LEU A 79 -6.55 0.46 -3.11
C LEU A 79 -7.88 -0.22 -3.48
N ILE A 80 -8.80 -0.40 -2.52
CA ILE A 80 -10.15 -0.93 -2.81
C ILE A 80 -10.89 0.02 -3.76
N ARG A 81 -10.94 1.32 -3.44
CA ARG A 81 -11.56 2.33 -4.31
C ARG A 81 -10.90 2.37 -5.69
N LEU A 82 -9.58 2.36 -5.72
CA LEU A 82 -8.81 2.36 -6.96
C LEU A 82 -9.09 1.13 -7.83
N LYS A 83 -9.22 -0.05 -7.23
CA LYS A 83 -9.58 -1.28 -7.92
C LYS A 83 -10.95 -1.16 -8.60
N GLU A 84 -11.93 -0.54 -7.93
CA GLU A 84 -13.26 -0.28 -8.50
C GLU A 84 -13.19 0.71 -9.68
N GLU A 85 -12.37 1.75 -9.57
CA GLU A 85 -12.17 2.76 -10.62
C GLU A 85 -11.46 2.19 -11.86
N ILE A 86 -10.45 1.36 -11.65
CA ILE A 86 -9.70 0.70 -12.72
C ILE A 86 -10.56 -0.36 -13.41
N GLY A 87 -11.36 -1.10 -12.62
CA GLY A 87 -11.97 -2.34 -13.09
C GLY A 87 -10.90 -3.37 -13.44
N ASN A 88 -10.93 -3.89 -14.67
CA ASN A 88 -9.90 -4.81 -15.19
C ASN A 88 -9.21 -4.22 -16.43
N ASP A 89 -9.17 -2.89 -16.56
CA ASP A 89 -8.57 -2.19 -17.68
C ASP A 89 -7.05 -2.05 -17.48
N PRO A 90 -6.20 -2.65 -18.35
CA PRO A 90 -4.76 -2.61 -18.21
C PRO A 90 -4.17 -1.20 -18.40
N GLU A 91 -4.78 -0.34 -19.22
CA GLU A 91 -4.28 1.00 -19.46
C GLU A 91 -4.51 1.87 -18.23
N LYS A 92 -5.71 1.81 -17.64
CA LYS A 92 -6.02 2.51 -16.38
C LYS A 92 -5.14 2.00 -15.23
N PHE A 93 -4.86 0.69 -15.19
CA PHE A 93 -3.96 0.10 -14.21
C PHE A 93 -2.55 0.67 -14.34
N ALA A 94 -2.02 0.76 -15.56
CA ALA A 94 -0.69 1.30 -15.81
C ALA A 94 -0.60 2.81 -15.47
N GLU A 95 -1.61 3.60 -15.78
CA GLU A 95 -1.69 5.03 -15.40
C GLU A 95 -1.72 5.20 -13.88
N ALA A 96 -2.53 4.41 -13.18
CA ALA A 96 -2.60 4.42 -11.74
C ALA A 96 -1.26 4.00 -11.11
N ALA A 97 -0.62 2.95 -11.64
CA ALA A 97 0.70 2.51 -11.19
C ALA A 97 1.75 3.61 -11.35
N ALA A 98 1.77 4.30 -12.50
CA ALA A 98 2.69 5.40 -12.76
C ALA A 98 2.49 6.57 -11.77
N SER A 99 1.24 6.83 -11.40
CA SER A 99 0.87 7.96 -10.53
C SER A 99 1.17 7.70 -9.04
N ILE A 100 0.78 6.54 -8.51
CA ILE A 100 0.73 6.32 -7.05
C ILE A 100 1.62 5.21 -6.53
N SER A 101 2.14 4.32 -7.40
CA SER A 101 2.97 3.20 -6.93
C SER A 101 4.28 3.66 -6.31
N SER A 102 4.62 3.08 -5.17
CA SER A 102 5.91 3.28 -4.49
C SER A 102 7.02 2.43 -5.10
N CYS A 103 6.68 1.45 -5.96
CA CYS A 103 7.66 0.58 -6.60
C CYS A 103 8.36 1.27 -7.78
N ALA A 104 9.62 0.91 -8.02
CA ALA A 104 10.37 1.39 -9.17
C ALA A 104 9.74 0.99 -10.52
N SER A 105 8.97 -0.10 -10.56
CA SER A 105 8.24 -0.54 -11.75
C SER A 105 7.17 0.45 -12.23
N LYS A 106 6.82 1.46 -11.44
CA LYS A 106 5.88 2.54 -11.83
C LYS A 106 6.23 3.20 -13.15
N THR A 107 7.53 3.30 -13.48
CA THR A 107 8.01 3.88 -14.74
C THR A 107 7.65 3.04 -15.97
N LYS A 108 7.22 1.79 -15.75
CA LYS A 108 6.75 0.84 -16.77
C LYS A 108 5.28 0.46 -16.55
N GLY A 109 4.47 1.35 -15.95
CA GLY A 109 3.08 1.04 -15.64
C GLY A 109 2.88 -0.10 -14.63
N GLY A 110 3.86 -0.35 -13.78
CA GLY A 110 3.83 -1.41 -12.78
C GLY A 110 4.33 -2.78 -13.29
N ASP A 111 4.68 -2.93 -14.57
CA ASP A 111 5.10 -4.22 -15.17
C ASP A 111 6.38 -4.76 -14.49
N LEU A 112 6.29 -5.99 -14.00
CA LEU A 112 7.38 -6.73 -13.36
C LEU A 112 8.12 -7.64 -14.35
N GLY A 113 7.62 -7.74 -15.60
CA GLY A 113 8.11 -8.71 -16.57
C GLY A 113 7.68 -10.13 -16.25
N GLU A 114 8.34 -11.08 -16.88
CA GLU A 114 8.09 -12.52 -16.72
C GLU A 114 8.90 -13.09 -15.55
N PHE A 115 8.26 -13.90 -14.71
CA PHE A 115 8.89 -14.57 -13.57
C PHE A 115 8.30 -15.96 -13.34
N GLY A 116 9.08 -16.83 -12.68
CA GLY A 116 8.66 -18.17 -12.28
C GLY A 116 8.19 -18.24 -10.83
N PRO A 117 7.61 -19.39 -10.42
CA PRO A 117 7.17 -19.64 -9.05
C PRO A 117 8.31 -19.49 -8.04
N GLY A 118 8.02 -18.85 -6.91
CA GLY A 118 8.99 -18.64 -5.83
C GLY A 118 9.92 -17.44 -6.03
N MET A 119 9.78 -16.68 -7.11
CA MET A 119 10.58 -15.47 -7.35
C MET A 119 10.03 -14.24 -6.63
N MET A 120 8.75 -14.24 -6.30
CA MET A 120 8.09 -13.16 -5.58
C MET A 120 7.81 -13.56 -4.13
N VAL A 121 7.36 -12.59 -3.29
CA VAL A 121 6.88 -12.92 -1.95
C VAL A 121 5.67 -13.83 -2.05
N ARG A 122 5.53 -14.76 -1.10
CA ARG A 122 4.58 -15.87 -1.16
C ARG A 122 3.15 -15.49 -1.51
N ASP A 123 2.61 -14.48 -0.84
CA ASP A 123 1.20 -14.09 -1.04
C ASP A 123 0.99 -13.47 -2.42
N PHE A 124 1.98 -12.76 -2.93
CA PHE A 124 2.01 -12.25 -4.29
C PHE A 124 2.13 -13.40 -5.31
N ASP A 125 3.07 -14.30 -5.07
CA ASP A 125 3.34 -15.48 -5.92
C ASP A 125 2.09 -16.36 -6.04
N LYS A 126 1.43 -16.63 -4.90
CA LYS A 126 0.18 -17.40 -4.85
C LYS A 126 -0.90 -16.78 -5.75
N VAL A 127 -1.08 -15.47 -5.71
CA VAL A 127 -2.04 -14.79 -6.58
C VAL A 127 -1.66 -14.95 -8.03
N CYS A 128 -0.39 -14.72 -8.40
CA CYS A 128 0.04 -14.77 -9.79
C CYS A 128 -0.09 -16.17 -10.42
N PHE A 129 -0.01 -17.24 -9.62
CA PHE A 129 -0.04 -18.62 -10.13
C PHE A 129 -1.34 -19.37 -9.88
N ASP A 130 -2.19 -18.90 -8.95
CA ASP A 130 -3.42 -19.61 -8.60
C ASP A 130 -4.70 -18.85 -9.03
N GLU A 131 -4.64 -17.52 -9.22
CA GLU A 131 -5.81 -16.69 -9.52
C GLU A 131 -6.00 -16.45 -11.03
N GLU A 132 -7.11 -15.84 -11.42
CA GLU A 132 -7.52 -15.63 -12.81
C GLU A 132 -6.66 -14.55 -13.51
N VAL A 133 -6.27 -14.82 -14.76
CA VAL A 133 -5.55 -13.87 -15.63
C VAL A 133 -6.50 -12.82 -16.19
N GLY A 134 -6.04 -11.59 -16.32
CA GLY A 134 -6.82 -10.47 -16.86
C GLY A 134 -7.70 -9.78 -15.82
N VAL A 135 -7.62 -10.17 -14.56
CA VAL A 135 -8.39 -9.59 -13.45
C VAL A 135 -7.44 -8.88 -12.47
N VAL A 136 -7.88 -7.75 -11.92
CA VAL A 136 -7.17 -7.04 -10.85
C VAL A 136 -7.45 -7.69 -9.51
N HIS A 137 -6.42 -8.23 -8.86
CA HIS A 137 -6.47 -8.90 -7.56
C HIS A 137 -5.97 -8.00 -6.45
N GLY A 138 -6.43 -8.23 -5.24
CA GLY A 138 -6.05 -7.49 -4.04
C GLY A 138 -7.17 -6.60 -3.48
N PRO A 139 -6.85 -5.76 -2.47
CA PRO A 139 -5.53 -5.51 -1.88
C PRO A 139 -4.93 -6.72 -1.16
N ILE A 140 -3.62 -6.89 -1.30
CA ILE A 140 -2.85 -7.96 -0.68
C ILE A 140 -1.74 -7.34 0.17
N SER A 141 -1.72 -7.71 1.45
CA SER A 141 -0.71 -7.22 2.40
C SER A 141 0.56 -8.06 2.31
N THR A 142 1.70 -7.39 2.22
CA THR A 142 3.02 -8.02 2.28
C THR A 142 3.95 -7.20 3.21
N GLN A 143 5.15 -7.70 3.45
CA GLN A 143 6.17 -6.93 4.20
C GLN A 143 6.57 -5.60 3.54
N PHE A 144 6.24 -5.39 2.26
CA PHE A 144 6.53 -4.17 1.51
C PHE A 144 5.37 -3.17 1.51
N GLY A 145 4.18 -3.58 1.95
CA GLY A 145 2.97 -2.79 2.00
C GLY A 145 1.78 -3.48 1.34
N GLU A 146 0.80 -2.67 0.90
CA GLU A 146 -0.42 -3.13 0.26
C GLU A 146 -0.27 -3.12 -1.27
N HIS A 147 -0.73 -4.19 -1.93
CA HIS A 147 -0.59 -4.39 -3.36
C HIS A 147 -1.94 -4.58 -4.06
N LEU A 148 -2.09 -4.00 -5.26
CA LEU A 148 -2.95 -4.51 -6.32
C LEU A 148 -2.10 -5.20 -7.37
N ILE A 149 -2.60 -6.30 -7.92
CA ILE A 149 -1.91 -7.13 -8.90
C ILE A 149 -2.82 -7.36 -10.08
N LEU A 150 -2.33 -7.09 -11.28
CA LEU A 150 -2.96 -7.46 -12.54
C LEU A 150 -2.09 -8.52 -13.22
N ILE A 151 -2.60 -9.73 -13.32
CA ILE A 151 -1.94 -10.83 -14.04
C ILE A 151 -2.23 -10.63 -15.52
N THR A 152 -1.21 -10.35 -16.32
CA THR A 152 -1.37 -10.10 -17.75
C THR A 152 -1.26 -11.37 -18.58
N GLU A 153 -0.37 -12.28 -18.18
CA GLU A 153 -0.14 -13.53 -18.88
C GLU A 153 0.28 -14.63 -17.90
N ARG A 154 -0.10 -15.89 -18.21
CA ARG A 154 0.42 -17.08 -17.54
C ARG A 154 0.59 -18.20 -18.56
N SER A 155 1.75 -18.86 -18.55
CA SER A 155 2.08 -19.97 -19.44
C SER A 155 2.36 -21.23 -18.65
N GLY A 156 2.23 -22.41 -19.32
CA GLY A 156 2.51 -23.71 -18.71
C GLY A 156 1.30 -24.35 -18.02
N GLU A 157 0.08 -23.95 -18.39
CA GLU A 157 -1.16 -24.65 -18.01
C GLU A 157 -1.44 -25.86 -18.87
#